data_21e5681eb7291a3fce36e47f5fda323d
#
_entry.id   21e5681eb7291a3fce36e47f5fda323d
#
_cell.length_a   1.000
_cell.length_b   1.000
_cell.length_c   1.000
_cell.angle_alpha   90.00
_cell.angle_beta   90.00
_cell.angle_gamma   90.00
#
_symmetry.space_group_name_H-M   'P 1'
#
loop_
_entity.id
_entity.type
_entity.pdbx_description
1 polymer ?
#
loop_
_entity_poly.entity_id
_entity_poly.type
_entity_poly.pdbx_seq_one_letter_code
_entity_poly.pdbx_strand_id
1 'polypeptide(L)'
;MISSRPPPIDGPGPVAFDMLRVNFGITTLSISAAARIPFPPLAEPTETGALGVFQLKRMWSRAMAALAGRARRTTLHDKHLDTLVTHACGIGLEQTAQYLGQTRPSFEEFERWIVATAGRIDPERVARINAAVAGSSPPAATQRRIAEIDAAAPVLSDADIAFWHEHGYVMLHDAVPTQSREAAAQAIWDHLGARADDPESWYVGSDHGIMVQYFQHPAFEANRRSPRIHKAFAQLWGTADLWVSTDRVGFNVPERPGFMFRGPDLHWDISVKAPIPFATGGILYLTDTPPEQGAFTVVPGFQRWGERWLAELPAGSNPRTQDMHALGSKPIGGRAGDLIIWHLALPHGASPNRGTAPRMVQYINMFPSAWAEQEEWI
;
A
#
# COMPACT_ATOMS: atom_id res chain seq x y z
N MET A 1 -45.57 6.07 -32.12
CA MET A 1 -44.50 7.00 -31.71
C MET A 1 -43.39 6.16 -31.14
N ILE A 2 -42.29 6.04 -31.87
CA ILE A 2 -41.19 5.11 -31.65
C ILE A 2 -40.18 5.84 -30.74
N SER A 3 -39.99 5.31 -29.51
CA SER A 3 -38.95 5.79 -28.59
C SER A 3 -37.66 5.07 -28.93
N SER A 4 -36.68 5.74 -29.52
CA SER A 4 -35.34 5.25 -29.78
C SER A 4 -34.48 5.48 -28.54
N ARG A 5 -34.01 4.37 -27.91
CA ARG A 5 -32.91 4.40 -26.92
C ARG A 5 -31.58 4.60 -27.66
N PRO A 6 -30.66 5.40 -27.14
CA PRO A 6 -29.30 5.46 -27.67
C PRO A 6 -28.53 4.18 -27.30
N PRO A 7 -27.48 3.79 -28.07
CA PRO A 7 -26.66 2.62 -27.82
C PRO A 7 -25.77 2.81 -26.58
N PRO A 8 -25.35 1.71 -25.89
CA PRO A 8 -24.44 1.81 -24.78
C PRO A 8 -23.06 2.29 -25.23
N ILE A 9 -22.49 3.22 -24.48
CA ILE A 9 -21.12 3.69 -24.63
C ILE A 9 -20.24 2.68 -23.92
N ASP A 10 -19.44 1.92 -24.67
CA ASP A 10 -18.36 1.09 -24.14
C ASP A 10 -17.27 2.01 -23.56
N GLY A 11 -17.35 2.26 -22.26
CA GLY A 11 -16.26 2.86 -21.49
C GLY A 11 -15.25 1.76 -21.09
N PRO A 12 -13.95 2.08 -20.96
CA PRO A 12 -12.99 1.10 -20.49
C PRO A 12 -13.36 0.65 -19.07
N GLY A 13 -13.50 -0.66 -18.90
CA GLY A 13 -13.84 -1.29 -17.64
C GLY A 13 -12.81 -0.96 -16.54
N PRO A 14 -13.19 -1.11 -15.25
CA PRO A 14 -12.33 -0.77 -14.14
C PRO A 14 -11.05 -1.62 -14.18
N VAL A 15 -9.90 -0.94 -14.15
CA VAL A 15 -8.59 -1.56 -13.97
C VAL A 15 -8.54 -2.09 -12.54
N ALA A 16 -8.83 -3.37 -12.36
CA ALA A 16 -8.62 -4.04 -11.10
C ALA A 16 -7.12 -4.00 -10.77
N PHE A 17 -6.77 -3.32 -9.68
CA PHE A 17 -5.42 -3.36 -9.13
C PHE A 17 -5.19 -4.74 -8.50
N ASP A 18 -4.86 -5.72 -9.33
CA ASP A 18 -4.31 -6.98 -8.87
C ASP A 18 -2.83 -6.74 -8.55
N MET A 19 -2.50 -6.48 -7.29
CA MET A 19 -1.14 -6.17 -6.82
C MET A 19 -0.12 -7.28 -7.12
N LEU A 20 -0.52 -8.39 -7.76
CA LEU A 20 0.35 -9.51 -8.14
C LEU A 20 0.03 -10.15 -9.49
N ARG A 21 -0.91 -9.60 -10.27
CA ARG A 21 -1.13 -10.01 -11.65
C ARG A 21 -0.91 -8.86 -12.60
N VAL A 22 0.34 -8.50 -12.82
CA VAL A 22 0.70 -7.76 -14.03
C VAL A 22 0.55 -8.72 -15.19
N ASN A 23 -0.64 -8.78 -15.80
CA ASN A 23 -0.83 -9.39 -17.10
C ASN A 23 -0.19 -8.47 -18.13
N PHE A 24 1.07 -8.72 -18.46
CA PHE A 24 1.69 -8.14 -19.62
C PHE A 24 0.97 -8.65 -20.86
N GLY A 25 0.18 -7.80 -21.54
CA GLY A 25 -0.28 -8.03 -22.88
C GLY A 25 0.94 -8.19 -23.79
N ILE A 26 1.33 -9.43 -24.05
CA ILE A 26 2.44 -9.76 -24.96
C ILE A 26 1.90 -9.66 -26.37
N THR A 27 2.14 -8.53 -27.02
CA THR A 27 2.12 -8.48 -28.49
C THR A 27 3.27 -9.39 -28.96
N THR A 28 2.94 -10.44 -29.68
CA THR A 28 3.88 -11.40 -30.24
C THR A 28 4.83 -10.70 -31.23
N LEU A 29 5.94 -10.18 -30.70
CA LEU A 29 7.09 -9.85 -31.54
C LEU A 29 7.90 -11.15 -31.74
N SER A 30 8.01 -11.55 -32.98
CA SER A 30 8.87 -12.64 -33.45
C SER A 30 10.30 -12.40 -32.96
N ILE A 31 10.73 -13.10 -31.91
CA ILE A 31 12.09 -13.02 -31.38
C ILE A 31 12.96 -13.98 -32.17
N SER A 32 13.79 -13.44 -33.03
CA SER A 32 15.01 -14.04 -33.57
C SER A 32 15.80 -14.69 -32.41
N ALA A 33 16.42 -15.85 -32.68
CA ALA A 33 17.18 -16.65 -31.71
C ALA A 33 18.36 -15.87 -31.11
N ALA A 34 18.09 -14.93 -30.22
CA ALA A 34 19.08 -14.33 -29.35
C ALA A 34 19.47 -15.36 -28.29
N ALA A 35 20.78 -15.52 -28.11
CA ALA A 35 21.40 -16.46 -27.18
C ALA A 35 20.65 -16.47 -25.84
N ARG A 36 20.13 -17.63 -25.43
CA ARG A 36 19.44 -17.82 -24.16
C ARG A 36 20.43 -17.51 -23.05
N ILE A 37 20.35 -16.33 -22.45
CA ILE A 37 21.08 -16.03 -21.21
C ILE A 37 20.70 -17.12 -20.22
N PRO A 38 21.68 -17.89 -19.66
CA PRO A 38 21.35 -18.93 -18.69
C PRO A 38 20.69 -18.27 -17.49
N PHE A 39 19.50 -18.73 -17.17
CA PHE A 39 18.70 -18.20 -16.07
C PHE A 39 19.35 -18.59 -14.74
N PRO A 40 19.49 -17.68 -13.77
CA PRO A 40 19.98 -18.07 -12.46
C PRO A 40 19.01 -19.08 -11.83
N PRO A 41 19.53 -20.12 -11.15
CA PRO A 41 18.69 -21.00 -10.36
C PRO A 41 17.95 -20.19 -9.28
N LEU A 42 16.84 -20.71 -8.78
CA LEU A 42 16.16 -20.09 -7.65
C LEU A 42 17.11 -20.07 -6.45
N ALA A 43 17.43 -18.88 -5.95
CA ALA A 43 18.30 -18.72 -4.80
C ALA A 43 17.64 -19.23 -3.51
N GLU A 44 18.42 -19.75 -2.58
CA GLU A 44 17.95 -20.10 -1.24
C GLU A 44 17.63 -18.83 -0.44
N PRO A 45 16.71 -18.89 0.55
CA PRO A 45 16.34 -17.70 1.35
C PRO A 45 17.54 -17.03 2.04
N THR A 46 18.54 -17.78 2.44
CA THR A 46 19.74 -17.30 3.14
C THR A 46 20.89 -16.88 2.21
N GLU A 47 20.75 -17.06 0.89
CA GLU A 47 21.73 -16.54 -0.05
C GLU A 47 21.67 -15.01 -0.11
N THR A 48 22.83 -14.37 0.06
CA THR A 48 22.96 -12.91 0.08
C THR A 48 23.91 -12.40 -0.98
N GLY A 49 23.88 -11.10 -1.20
CA GLY A 49 24.89 -10.35 -1.94
C GLY A 49 25.57 -9.33 -1.04
N ALA A 50 25.91 -8.17 -1.61
CA ALA A 50 26.64 -7.10 -0.93
C ALA A 50 25.88 -6.48 0.26
N LEU A 51 24.55 -6.47 0.22
CA LEU A 51 23.71 -5.93 1.31
C LEU A 51 23.56 -6.90 2.49
N GLY A 52 23.91 -8.18 2.33
CA GLY A 52 23.80 -9.19 3.38
C GLY A 52 22.35 -9.51 3.81
N VAL A 53 21.36 -9.17 2.99
CA VAL A 53 19.94 -9.32 3.29
C VAL A 53 19.43 -10.67 2.81
N PHE A 54 18.89 -11.48 3.72
CA PHE A 54 18.22 -12.74 3.42
C PHE A 54 16.96 -12.50 2.58
N GLN A 55 16.50 -13.51 1.83
CA GLN A 55 15.35 -13.50 0.92
C GLN A 55 15.49 -12.58 -0.31
N LEU A 56 16.29 -11.51 -0.25
CA LEU A 56 16.37 -10.50 -1.30
C LEU A 56 16.79 -11.10 -2.65
N LYS A 57 17.82 -11.96 -2.65
CA LYS A 57 18.29 -12.64 -3.86
C LYS A 57 17.27 -13.66 -4.39
N ARG A 58 16.55 -14.34 -3.47
CA ARG A 58 15.47 -15.26 -3.82
C ARG A 58 14.31 -14.53 -4.49
N MET A 59 13.86 -13.39 -3.92
CA MET A 59 12.84 -12.53 -4.50
C MET A 59 13.22 -12.07 -5.91
N TRP A 60 14.43 -11.54 -6.08
CA TRP A 60 14.95 -11.13 -7.38
C TRP A 60 14.98 -12.31 -8.38
N SER A 61 15.50 -13.47 -8.00
CA SER A 61 15.59 -14.64 -8.89
C SER A 61 14.22 -15.14 -9.34
N ARG A 62 13.20 -15.08 -8.47
CA ARG A 62 11.80 -15.37 -8.84
C ARG A 62 11.24 -14.36 -9.82
N ALA A 63 11.45 -13.07 -9.56
CA ALA A 63 10.99 -12.01 -10.45
C ALA A 63 11.60 -12.18 -11.86
N MET A 64 12.91 -12.43 -11.94
CA MET A 64 13.59 -12.68 -13.22
C MET A 64 13.05 -13.93 -13.92
N ALA A 65 12.78 -15.01 -13.18
CA ALA A 65 12.16 -16.22 -13.73
C ALA A 65 10.76 -15.94 -14.30
N ALA A 66 9.95 -15.19 -13.58
CA ALA A 66 8.61 -14.81 -14.03
C ALA A 66 8.64 -13.97 -15.31
N LEU A 67 9.52 -12.97 -15.38
CA LEU A 67 9.73 -12.12 -16.56
C LEU A 67 10.24 -12.89 -17.79
N ALA A 68 10.83 -14.06 -17.59
CA ALA A 68 11.22 -14.96 -18.68
C ALA A 68 10.17 -16.03 -19.02
N GLY A 69 8.95 -15.90 -18.50
CA GLY A 69 7.88 -16.87 -18.73
C GLY A 69 8.08 -18.22 -18.00
N ARG A 70 8.92 -18.26 -16.99
CA ARG A 70 9.26 -19.45 -16.20
C ARG A 70 8.76 -19.36 -14.76
N ALA A 71 7.68 -18.63 -14.53
CA ALA A 71 7.12 -18.46 -13.20
C ALA A 71 6.84 -19.81 -12.53
N ARG A 72 7.38 -19.99 -11.32
CA ARG A 72 6.98 -21.05 -10.41
C ARG A 72 5.87 -20.49 -9.49
N ARG A 73 4.99 -21.38 -9.02
CA ARG A 73 3.99 -20.96 -8.00
C ARG A 73 4.72 -20.39 -6.79
N THR A 74 4.46 -19.12 -6.48
CA THR A 74 4.98 -18.48 -5.28
C THR A 74 4.13 -18.94 -4.09
N THR A 75 4.76 -19.41 -3.02
CA THR A 75 4.05 -19.76 -1.78
C THR A 75 3.60 -18.49 -1.05
N LEU A 76 2.60 -18.57 -0.17
CA LEU A 76 2.23 -17.45 0.70
C LEU A 76 3.42 -17.01 1.56
N HIS A 77 4.17 -17.97 2.09
CA HIS A 77 5.37 -17.70 2.87
C HIS A 77 6.40 -16.86 2.10
N ASP A 78 6.69 -17.22 0.84
CA ASP A 78 7.58 -16.42 -0.01
C ASP A 78 7.03 -15.00 -0.24
N LYS A 79 5.71 -14.86 -0.44
CA LYS A 79 5.07 -13.53 -0.63
C LYS A 79 5.23 -12.65 0.61
N HIS A 80 4.98 -13.21 1.80
CA HIS A 80 5.14 -12.50 3.06
C HIS A 80 6.57 -12.03 3.27
N LEU A 81 7.55 -12.93 3.06
CA LEU A 81 8.96 -12.59 3.19
C LEU A 81 9.40 -11.54 2.16
N ASP A 82 8.91 -11.62 0.92
CA ASP A 82 9.20 -10.61 -0.10
C ASP A 82 8.65 -9.24 0.28
N THR A 83 7.40 -9.19 0.75
CA THR A 83 6.76 -7.96 1.22
C THR A 83 7.56 -7.36 2.38
N LEU A 84 7.89 -8.17 3.38
CA LEU A 84 8.68 -7.75 4.52
C LEU A 84 10.04 -7.19 4.08
N VAL A 85 10.79 -7.95 3.30
CA VAL A 85 12.15 -7.56 2.87
C VAL A 85 12.13 -6.31 2.02
N THR A 86 11.18 -6.19 1.09
CA THR A 86 11.02 -4.99 0.25
C THR A 86 10.84 -3.74 1.12
N HIS A 87 9.86 -3.74 2.00
CA HIS A 87 9.60 -2.61 2.88
C HIS A 87 10.74 -2.36 3.88
N ALA A 88 11.31 -3.42 4.42
CA ALA A 88 12.44 -3.31 5.34
C ALA A 88 13.72 -2.77 4.67
N CYS A 89 13.89 -2.97 3.37
CA CYS A 89 14.94 -2.32 2.58
C CYS A 89 14.62 -0.84 2.25
N GLY A 90 13.47 -0.34 2.63
CA GLY A 90 13.04 1.05 2.38
C GLY A 90 12.57 1.31 0.95
N ILE A 91 12.17 0.27 0.21
CA ILE A 91 11.64 0.36 -1.15
C ILE A 91 10.17 -0.10 -1.20
N GLY A 92 9.40 0.46 -2.12
CA GLY A 92 7.99 0.12 -2.29
C GLY A 92 7.81 -1.13 -3.17
N LEU A 93 6.73 -1.89 -2.94
CA LEU A 93 6.42 -3.09 -3.73
C LEU A 93 6.25 -2.77 -5.21
N GLU A 94 5.41 -1.77 -5.54
CA GLU A 94 5.18 -1.37 -6.93
C GLU A 94 6.44 -0.78 -7.56
N GLN A 95 7.16 0.08 -6.84
CA GLN A 95 8.43 0.66 -7.27
C GLN A 95 9.44 -0.44 -7.64
N THR A 96 9.53 -1.48 -6.80
CA THR A 96 10.40 -2.63 -7.03
C THR A 96 9.95 -3.43 -8.26
N ALA A 97 8.66 -3.73 -8.37
CA ALA A 97 8.12 -4.46 -9.50
C ALA A 97 8.34 -3.72 -10.83
N GLN A 98 8.13 -2.41 -10.85
CA GLN A 98 8.39 -1.57 -12.02
C GLN A 98 9.88 -1.58 -12.40
N TYR A 99 10.78 -1.37 -11.44
CA TYR A 99 12.21 -1.39 -11.69
C TYR A 99 12.67 -2.73 -12.28
N LEU A 100 12.33 -3.84 -11.62
CA LEU A 100 12.69 -5.18 -12.08
C LEU A 100 12.10 -5.49 -13.47
N GLY A 101 10.85 -5.12 -13.71
CA GLY A 101 10.16 -5.34 -14.98
C GLY A 101 10.74 -4.56 -16.15
N GLN A 102 11.10 -3.30 -15.93
CA GLN A 102 11.60 -2.41 -16.96
C GLN A 102 13.09 -2.63 -17.27
N THR A 103 13.91 -2.88 -16.25
CA THR A 103 15.38 -2.91 -16.41
C THR A 103 15.96 -4.31 -16.48
N ARG A 104 15.30 -5.32 -15.92
CA ARG A 104 15.78 -6.71 -15.82
C ARG A 104 17.23 -6.77 -15.32
N PRO A 105 17.54 -6.19 -14.18
CA PRO A 105 18.91 -6.00 -13.72
C PRO A 105 19.56 -7.32 -13.29
N SER A 106 20.90 -7.36 -13.26
CA SER A 106 21.62 -8.36 -12.48
C SER A 106 21.32 -8.18 -10.98
N PHE A 107 21.66 -9.15 -10.14
CA PHE A 107 21.40 -9.02 -8.71
C PHE A 107 22.23 -7.88 -8.09
N GLU A 108 23.48 -7.70 -8.51
CA GLU A 108 24.35 -6.61 -8.06
C GLU A 108 23.81 -5.23 -8.48
N GLU A 109 23.21 -5.13 -9.67
CA GLU A 109 22.56 -3.90 -10.12
C GLU A 109 21.31 -3.58 -9.29
N PHE A 110 20.56 -4.62 -8.92
CA PHE A 110 19.39 -4.46 -8.04
C PHE A 110 19.82 -3.99 -6.65
N GLU A 111 20.86 -4.56 -6.04
CA GLU A 111 21.37 -4.09 -4.76
C GLU A 111 21.88 -2.63 -4.84
N ARG A 112 22.58 -2.26 -5.93
CA ARG A 112 23.01 -0.86 -6.14
C ARG A 112 21.82 0.08 -6.26
N TRP A 113 20.76 -0.34 -6.97
CA TRP A 113 19.54 0.46 -7.09
C TRP A 113 18.86 0.67 -5.73
N ILE A 114 18.79 -0.35 -4.88
CA ILE A 114 18.24 -0.21 -3.52
C ILE A 114 19.00 0.88 -2.75
N VAL A 115 20.34 0.82 -2.78
CA VAL A 115 21.17 1.81 -2.08
C VAL A 115 21.01 3.22 -2.67
N ALA A 116 20.91 3.34 -3.99
CA ALA A 116 20.70 4.61 -4.66
C ALA A 116 19.31 5.22 -4.34
N THR A 117 18.30 4.36 -4.17
CA THR A 117 16.91 4.75 -3.96
C THR A 117 16.59 5.05 -2.48
N ALA A 118 16.99 4.16 -1.58
CA ALA A 118 16.60 4.19 -0.16
C ALA A 118 17.78 4.50 0.79
N GLY A 119 18.98 4.60 0.26
CA GLY A 119 20.19 4.74 1.07
C GLY A 119 20.73 3.40 1.57
N ARG A 120 21.81 3.45 2.35
CA ARG A 120 22.39 2.27 2.99
C ARG A 120 21.45 1.75 4.07
N ILE A 121 21.21 0.44 4.08
CA ILE A 121 20.40 -0.21 5.11
C ILE A 121 21.25 -0.29 6.39
N ASP A 122 20.66 0.16 7.50
CA ASP A 122 21.29 0.04 8.82
C ASP A 122 21.60 -1.42 9.15
N PRO A 123 22.82 -1.76 9.64
CA PRO A 123 23.19 -3.13 10.00
C PRO A 123 22.24 -3.80 11.00
N GLU A 124 21.67 -3.05 11.95
CA GLU A 124 20.68 -3.58 12.89
C GLU A 124 19.39 -3.96 12.15
N ARG A 125 18.96 -3.15 11.19
CA ARG A 125 17.80 -3.47 10.33
C ARG A 125 18.07 -4.72 9.50
N VAL A 126 19.28 -4.88 8.93
CA VAL A 126 19.67 -6.12 8.22
C VAL A 126 19.59 -7.32 9.16
N ALA A 127 20.13 -7.21 10.37
CA ALA A 127 20.06 -8.27 11.37
C ALA A 127 18.61 -8.62 11.76
N ARG A 128 17.73 -7.62 11.89
CA ARG A 128 16.30 -7.84 12.14
C ARG A 128 15.60 -8.54 10.98
N ILE A 129 15.89 -8.14 9.72
CA ILE A 129 15.35 -8.80 8.53
C ILE A 129 15.77 -10.28 8.52
N ASN A 130 17.06 -10.53 8.70
CA ASN A 130 17.61 -11.89 8.64
C ASN A 130 17.05 -12.76 9.77
N ALA A 131 16.84 -12.20 10.95
CA ALA A 131 16.18 -12.91 12.05
C ALA A 131 14.73 -13.27 11.70
N ALA A 132 13.96 -12.34 11.12
CA ALA A 132 12.59 -12.59 10.71
C ALA A 132 12.50 -13.67 9.61
N VAL A 133 13.37 -13.60 8.58
CA VAL A 133 13.44 -14.61 7.51
C VAL A 133 13.81 -15.99 8.05
N ALA A 134 14.72 -16.04 9.03
CA ALA A 134 15.14 -17.28 9.68
C ALA A 134 14.16 -17.80 10.76
N GLY A 135 13.08 -17.08 11.05
CA GLY A 135 12.14 -17.42 12.12
C GLY A 135 12.77 -17.37 13.52
N SER A 136 13.79 -16.53 13.71
CA SER A 136 14.51 -16.37 14.98
C SER A 136 14.12 -15.06 15.68
N SER A 137 14.46 -14.95 16.97
CA SER A 137 14.18 -13.74 17.75
C SER A 137 14.88 -12.52 17.17
N PRO A 138 14.23 -11.33 17.19
CA PRO A 138 14.85 -10.07 16.77
C PRO A 138 16.13 -9.75 17.57
N PRO A 139 17.05 -8.93 17.02
CA PRO A 139 18.22 -8.44 17.76
C PRO A 139 17.84 -7.70 19.04
N ALA A 140 18.75 -7.70 20.04
CA ALA A 140 18.48 -7.13 21.36
C ALA A 140 18.05 -5.64 21.32
N ALA A 141 18.60 -4.82 20.41
CA ALA A 141 18.18 -3.42 20.28
C ALA A 141 16.76 -3.32 19.73
N THR A 142 16.38 -4.16 18.77
CA THR A 142 15.00 -4.27 18.27
C THR A 142 14.06 -4.73 19.40
N GLN A 143 14.44 -5.72 20.20
CA GLN A 143 13.64 -6.17 21.34
C GLN A 143 13.39 -5.04 22.35
N ARG A 144 14.43 -4.24 22.66
CA ARG A 144 14.27 -3.07 23.55
C ARG A 144 13.26 -2.08 22.98
N ARG A 145 13.36 -1.75 21.69
CA ARG A 145 12.42 -0.83 21.03
C ARG A 145 10.98 -1.36 21.05
N ILE A 146 10.78 -2.65 20.80
CA ILE A 146 9.47 -3.31 20.91
C ILE A 146 8.93 -3.14 22.34
N ALA A 147 9.74 -3.45 23.35
CA ALA A 147 9.36 -3.31 24.75
C ALA A 147 9.03 -1.85 25.15
N GLU A 148 9.75 -0.87 24.60
CA GLU A 148 9.48 0.55 24.81
C GLU A 148 8.10 0.95 24.23
N ILE A 149 7.76 0.48 23.02
CA ILE A 149 6.45 0.73 22.43
C ILE A 149 5.34 -0.01 23.20
N ASP A 150 5.57 -1.25 23.63
CA ASP A 150 4.58 -2.00 24.42
C ASP A 150 4.31 -1.33 25.78
N ALA A 151 5.36 -0.83 26.44
CA ALA A 151 5.26 -0.14 27.74
C ALA A 151 4.69 1.29 27.62
N ALA A 152 4.68 1.89 26.42
CA ALA A 152 4.14 3.24 26.24
C ALA A 152 2.64 3.28 26.53
N ALA A 153 2.17 4.42 27.05
CA ALA A 153 0.74 4.62 27.28
C ALA A 153 -0.09 4.41 26.00
N PRO A 154 -1.30 3.85 26.11
CA PRO A 154 -2.20 3.71 24.99
C PRO A 154 -2.47 5.07 24.31
N VAL A 155 -2.50 5.07 22.98
CA VAL A 155 -2.80 6.25 22.17
C VAL A 155 -4.20 6.20 21.57
N LEU A 156 -4.78 5.00 21.50
CA LEU A 156 -6.18 4.74 21.24
C LEU A 156 -6.84 4.43 22.58
N SER A 157 -7.93 5.14 22.91
CA SER A 157 -8.71 4.90 24.11
C SER A 157 -9.56 3.62 24.00
N ASP A 158 -10.17 3.18 25.10
CA ASP A 158 -11.12 2.07 25.07
C ASP A 158 -12.32 2.36 24.16
N ALA A 159 -12.75 3.64 24.09
CA ALA A 159 -13.80 4.05 23.17
C ALA A 159 -13.37 3.95 21.69
N ASP A 160 -12.12 4.30 21.38
CA ASP A 160 -11.57 4.15 20.03
C ASP A 160 -11.47 2.66 19.63
N ILE A 161 -11.08 1.80 20.56
CA ILE A 161 -11.03 0.36 20.33
C ILE A 161 -12.43 -0.22 20.15
N ALA A 162 -13.41 0.21 20.95
CA ALA A 162 -14.81 -0.18 20.76
C ALA A 162 -15.34 0.29 19.40
N PHE A 163 -15.06 1.53 19.01
CA PHE A 163 -15.40 2.08 17.70
C PHE A 163 -14.76 1.29 16.55
N TRP A 164 -13.47 0.92 16.68
CA TRP A 164 -12.78 0.06 15.74
C TRP A 164 -13.50 -1.29 15.56
N HIS A 165 -13.87 -1.95 16.63
CA HIS A 165 -14.58 -3.24 16.56
C HIS A 165 -15.95 -3.11 15.90
N GLU A 166 -16.64 -1.99 16.12
CA GLU A 166 -17.95 -1.74 15.53
C GLU A 166 -17.85 -1.36 14.05
N HIS A 167 -16.95 -0.42 13.70
CA HIS A 167 -16.91 0.21 12.40
C HIS A 167 -15.78 -0.27 11.49
N GLY A 168 -14.76 -0.94 12.03
CA GLY A 168 -13.61 -1.44 11.29
C GLY A 168 -12.59 -0.38 10.87
N TYR A 169 -12.72 0.85 11.35
CA TYR A 169 -11.71 1.89 11.21
C TYR A 169 -11.62 2.73 12.48
N VAL A 170 -10.52 3.45 12.63
CA VAL A 170 -10.31 4.38 13.75
C VAL A 170 -9.48 5.57 13.29
N MET A 171 -9.69 6.73 13.92
CA MET A 171 -8.93 7.96 13.70
C MET A 171 -7.97 8.20 14.86
N LEU A 172 -6.68 8.22 14.57
CA LEU A 172 -5.66 8.69 15.52
C LEU A 172 -5.43 10.17 15.26
N HIS A 173 -5.94 11.03 16.14
CA HIS A 173 -5.71 12.47 16.04
C HIS A 173 -4.27 12.84 16.40
N ASP A 174 -3.73 13.88 15.72
CA ASP A 174 -2.40 14.40 15.96
C ASP A 174 -1.32 13.28 15.95
N ALA A 175 -1.39 12.39 14.93
CA ALA A 175 -0.53 11.23 14.80
C ALA A 175 0.95 11.59 14.62
N VAL A 176 1.22 12.79 14.11
CA VAL A 176 2.56 13.34 13.90
C VAL A 176 2.60 14.82 14.27
N PRO A 177 3.77 15.37 14.65
CA PRO A 177 3.92 16.82 14.89
C PRO A 177 3.59 17.67 13.66
N THR A 178 3.07 18.87 13.88
CA THR A 178 2.75 19.84 12.81
C THR A 178 3.90 20.03 11.84
N GLN A 179 5.12 20.26 12.34
CA GLN A 179 6.30 20.41 11.50
C GLN A 179 6.55 19.21 10.57
N SER A 180 6.32 17.98 11.05
CA SER A 180 6.55 16.76 10.25
C SER A 180 5.54 16.62 9.11
N ARG A 181 4.25 16.90 9.37
CA ARG A 181 3.22 16.86 8.32
C ARG A 181 3.40 17.97 7.28
N GLU A 182 3.78 19.19 7.71
CA GLU A 182 4.04 20.31 6.82
C GLU A 182 5.25 20.05 5.93
N ALA A 183 6.34 19.50 6.49
CA ALA A 183 7.51 19.10 5.71
C ALA A 183 7.16 18.01 4.68
N ALA A 184 6.27 17.06 5.03
CA ALA A 184 5.82 16.03 4.10
C ALA A 184 4.93 16.63 3.00
N ALA A 185 4.02 17.54 3.32
CA ALA A 185 3.22 18.25 2.33
C ALA A 185 4.09 19.07 1.38
N GLN A 186 5.07 19.81 1.92
CA GLN A 186 5.99 20.60 1.11
C GLN A 186 6.81 19.74 0.16
N ALA A 187 7.28 18.57 0.63
CA ALA A 187 8.00 17.62 -0.23
C ALA A 187 7.15 17.14 -1.42
N ILE A 188 5.82 17.00 -1.25
CA ILE A 188 4.92 16.65 -2.36
C ILE A 188 4.78 17.82 -3.33
N TRP A 189 4.60 19.05 -2.83
CA TRP A 189 4.55 20.25 -3.68
C TRP A 189 5.81 20.39 -4.53
N ASP A 190 6.98 20.25 -3.92
CA ASP A 190 8.28 20.36 -4.58
C ASP A 190 8.46 19.27 -5.64
N HIS A 191 8.09 18.03 -5.31
CA HIS A 191 8.19 16.88 -6.24
C HIS A 191 7.31 17.04 -7.48
N LEU A 192 6.11 17.58 -7.31
CA LEU A 192 5.17 17.81 -8.39
C LEU A 192 5.45 19.09 -9.19
N GLY A 193 6.32 19.96 -8.67
CA GLY A 193 6.52 21.31 -9.22
C GLY A 193 5.24 22.18 -9.12
N ALA A 194 4.34 21.83 -8.20
CA ALA A 194 3.10 22.52 -7.97
C ALA A 194 3.20 23.48 -6.78
N ARG A 195 2.31 24.45 -6.70
CA ARG A 195 2.32 25.47 -5.64
C ARG A 195 0.93 25.63 -5.03
N ALA A 196 0.90 25.78 -3.70
CA ALA A 196 -0.35 25.90 -2.95
C ALA A 196 -1.17 27.13 -3.34
N ASP A 197 -0.51 28.21 -3.74
CA ASP A 197 -1.11 29.50 -4.14
C ASP A 197 -1.43 29.61 -5.64
N ASP A 198 -1.15 28.56 -6.43
CA ASP A 198 -1.35 28.54 -7.88
C ASP A 198 -2.17 27.30 -8.32
N PRO A 199 -3.51 27.40 -8.31
CA PRO A 199 -4.37 26.26 -8.65
C PRO A 199 -4.14 25.66 -10.03
N GLU A 200 -3.64 26.43 -11.00
CA GLU A 200 -3.36 25.89 -12.34
C GLU A 200 -2.19 24.90 -12.31
N SER A 201 -1.23 25.09 -11.43
CA SER A 201 -0.07 24.20 -11.27
C SER A 201 -0.45 22.81 -10.74
N TRP A 202 -1.62 22.63 -10.11
CA TRP A 202 -2.03 21.35 -9.52
C TRP A 202 -2.34 20.27 -10.54
N TYR A 203 -2.67 20.65 -11.77
CA TYR A 203 -3.12 19.72 -12.81
C TYR A 203 -2.01 19.30 -13.77
N VAL A 204 -0.81 19.81 -13.59
CA VAL A 204 0.36 19.42 -14.38
C VAL A 204 0.84 18.03 -13.94
N GLY A 205 0.97 17.11 -14.89
CA GLY A 205 1.43 15.75 -14.60
C GLY A 205 0.41 14.83 -13.91
N SER A 206 -0.86 15.21 -13.86
CA SER A 206 -1.94 14.47 -13.20
C SER A 206 -2.44 13.22 -13.94
N ASP A 207 -1.73 12.75 -14.94
CA ASP A 207 -2.14 11.59 -15.77
C ASP A 207 -2.14 10.25 -15.01
N HIS A 208 -1.54 10.22 -13.81
CA HIS A 208 -1.37 9.01 -12.98
C HIS A 208 -2.47 8.84 -11.91
N GLY A 209 -3.58 9.57 -11.99
CA GLY A 209 -4.61 9.56 -10.95
C GLY A 209 -4.15 10.27 -9.67
N ILE A 210 -4.62 9.78 -8.51
CA ILE A 210 -4.32 10.40 -7.21
C ILE A 210 -3.06 9.85 -6.53
N MET A 211 -2.42 8.82 -7.09
CA MET A 211 -1.27 8.13 -6.50
C MET A 211 0.03 8.67 -7.09
N VAL A 212 0.80 9.41 -6.28
CA VAL A 212 2.09 9.98 -6.68
C VAL A 212 3.20 8.96 -6.41
N GLN A 213 4.00 8.65 -7.44
CA GLN A 213 5.11 7.67 -7.35
C GLN A 213 6.32 8.27 -6.61
N TYR A 214 6.10 8.70 -5.38
CA TYR A 214 7.09 9.29 -4.51
C TYR A 214 7.12 8.58 -3.16
N PHE A 215 8.15 7.76 -2.95
CA PHE A 215 8.23 6.80 -1.85
C PHE A 215 9.21 7.24 -0.75
N GLN A 216 10.37 7.74 -1.16
CA GLN A 216 11.48 8.07 -0.25
C GLN A 216 11.65 9.58 -0.15
N HIS A 217 11.53 10.08 1.07
CA HIS A 217 11.91 11.45 1.46
C HIS A 217 12.11 11.49 2.97
N PRO A 218 13.07 12.27 3.51
CA PRO A 218 13.30 12.36 4.96
C PRO A 218 12.05 12.71 5.78
N ALA A 219 11.19 13.58 5.26
CA ALA A 219 9.92 13.94 5.92
C ALA A 219 8.95 12.75 5.99
N PHE A 220 8.87 11.91 4.95
CA PHE A 220 8.04 10.72 4.98
C PHE A 220 8.58 9.68 5.97
N GLU A 221 9.90 9.52 6.03
CA GLU A 221 10.54 8.64 7.00
C GLU A 221 10.34 9.10 8.44
N ALA A 222 10.34 10.40 8.70
CA ALA A 222 10.03 10.96 10.01
C ALA A 222 8.61 10.55 10.47
N ASN A 223 7.62 10.64 9.58
CA ASN A 223 6.26 10.22 9.87
C ASN A 223 6.15 8.71 10.08
N ARG A 224 6.78 7.88 9.25
CA ARG A 224 6.83 6.42 9.39
C ARG A 224 7.44 5.96 10.71
N ARG A 225 8.35 6.76 11.29
CA ARG A 225 9.02 6.47 12.56
C ARG A 225 8.28 7.00 13.78
N SER A 226 7.09 7.61 13.62
CA SER A 226 6.30 8.11 14.74
C SER A 226 6.00 7.00 15.76
N PRO A 227 6.45 7.12 17.02
CA PRO A 227 6.13 6.13 18.04
C PRO A 227 4.64 6.11 18.37
N ARG A 228 3.95 7.23 18.18
CA ARG A 228 2.50 7.35 18.36
C ARG A 228 1.74 6.53 17.32
N ILE A 229 2.15 6.60 16.05
CA ILE A 229 1.60 5.74 14.98
C ILE A 229 1.90 4.28 15.27
N HIS A 230 3.14 3.96 15.63
CA HIS A 230 3.52 2.59 15.96
C HIS A 230 2.67 2.01 17.11
N LYS A 231 2.47 2.79 18.19
CA LYS A 231 1.63 2.36 19.31
C LYS A 231 0.19 2.12 18.92
N ALA A 232 -0.41 2.95 18.05
CA ALA A 232 -1.76 2.73 17.57
C ALA A 232 -1.89 1.40 16.81
N PHE A 233 -0.99 1.13 15.87
CA PHE A 233 -0.98 -0.17 15.19
C PHE A 233 -0.71 -1.33 16.15
N ALA A 234 0.19 -1.16 17.14
CA ALA A 234 0.47 -2.19 18.12
C ALA A 234 -0.76 -2.55 18.97
N GLN A 235 -1.60 -1.55 19.35
CA GLN A 235 -2.87 -1.80 20.04
C GLN A 235 -3.86 -2.61 19.18
N LEU A 236 -3.92 -2.37 17.88
CA LEU A 236 -4.82 -3.08 16.97
C LEU A 236 -4.32 -4.49 16.60
N TRP A 237 -3.01 -4.67 16.44
CA TRP A 237 -2.39 -5.96 16.13
C TRP A 237 -2.14 -6.84 17.37
N GLY A 238 -2.18 -6.27 18.57
CA GLY A 238 -1.83 -6.96 19.82
C GLY A 238 -0.34 -7.26 19.95
N THR A 239 0.51 -6.59 19.17
CA THR A 239 1.97 -6.73 19.21
C THR A 239 2.65 -5.46 18.72
N ALA A 240 3.79 -5.10 19.30
CA ALA A 240 4.64 -4.01 18.82
C ALA A 240 5.77 -4.49 17.89
N ASP A 241 5.93 -5.80 17.67
CA ASP A 241 6.88 -6.31 16.65
C ASP A 241 6.27 -6.16 15.25
N LEU A 242 6.23 -4.92 14.79
CA LEU A 242 5.66 -4.54 13.50
C LEU A 242 6.74 -3.98 12.57
N TRP A 243 6.53 -4.20 11.29
CA TRP A 243 7.24 -3.58 10.17
C TRP A 243 6.40 -2.47 9.58
N VAL A 244 7.05 -1.38 9.14
CA VAL A 244 6.36 -0.28 8.47
C VAL A 244 6.48 -0.40 6.95
N SER A 245 5.38 -0.16 6.25
CA SER A 245 5.39 -0.13 4.78
C SER A 245 6.14 1.09 4.25
N THR A 246 6.87 0.89 3.17
CA THR A 246 7.33 1.98 2.30
C THR A 246 6.35 2.08 1.15
N ASP A 247 5.51 3.12 1.17
CA ASP A 247 4.47 3.32 0.19
C ASP A 247 4.48 4.76 -0.33
N ARG A 248 3.65 5.01 -1.34
CA ARG A 248 3.49 6.27 -2.05
C ARG A 248 2.86 7.36 -1.18
N VAL A 249 2.72 8.53 -1.78
CA VAL A 249 1.88 9.61 -1.29
C VAL A 249 0.70 9.82 -2.24
N GLY A 250 -0.32 10.52 -1.79
CA GLY A 250 -1.48 10.84 -2.61
C GLY A 250 -1.66 12.34 -2.78
N PHE A 251 -2.08 12.72 -3.98
CA PHE A 251 -2.41 14.09 -4.35
C PHE A 251 -3.69 14.10 -5.17
N ASN A 252 -4.81 14.46 -4.54
CA ASN A 252 -6.13 14.47 -5.17
C ASN A 252 -6.61 15.91 -5.34
N VAL A 253 -6.55 16.41 -6.57
CA VAL A 253 -6.95 17.79 -6.92
C VAL A 253 -8.45 17.93 -7.08
N PRO A 254 -9.02 19.13 -6.89
CA PRO A 254 -10.44 19.40 -7.14
C PRO A 254 -10.87 19.03 -8.56
N GLU A 255 -12.10 18.51 -8.71
CA GLU A 255 -12.73 18.37 -10.03
C GLU A 255 -13.01 19.74 -10.65
N ARG A 256 -12.80 19.83 -11.97
CA ARG A 256 -13.12 21.02 -12.75
C ARG A 256 -13.50 20.64 -14.19
N PRO A 257 -14.10 21.53 -14.99
CA PRO A 257 -14.32 21.26 -16.41
C PRO A 257 -13.03 20.79 -17.10
N GLY A 258 -13.08 19.62 -17.74
CA GLY A 258 -11.93 18.99 -18.39
C GLY A 258 -11.03 18.13 -17.47
N PHE A 259 -11.28 18.11 -16.17
CA PHE A 259 -10.58 17.23 -15.23
C PHE A 259 -11.57 16.58 -14.25
N MET A 260 -11.71 15.27 -14.37
CA MET A 260 -12.54 14.46 -13.47
C MET A 260 -11.67 13.52 -12.65
N PHE A 261 -12.17 13.14 -11.49
CA PHE A 261 -11.53 12.17 -10.60
C PHE A 261 -11.22 10.86 -11.33
N ARG A 262 -9.97 10.39 -11.21
CA ARG A 262 -9.45 9.16 -11.79
C ARG A 262 -8.87 8.21 -10.73
N GLY A 263 -9.27 8.41 -9.49
CA GLY A 263 -8.82 7.56 -8.39
C GLY A 263 -9.52 6.21 -8.37
N PRO A 264 -9.03 5.29 -7.54
CA PRO A 264 -9.69 4.00 -7.36
C PRO A 264 -11.04 4.19 -6.71
N ASP A 265 -12.04 3.54 -7.27
CA ASP A 265 -13.34 3.35 -6.64
C ASP A 265 -13.20 2.39 -5.45
N LEU A 266 -14.30 2.09 -4.76
CA LEU A 266 -14.29 1.16 -3.63
C LEU A 266 -13.79 -0.22 -4.09
N HIS A 267 -12.84 -0.74 -3.34
CA HIS A 267 -12.16 -2.02 -3.63
C HIS A 267 -11.66 -2.67 -2.34
N TRP A 268 -11.05 -3.84 -2.47
CA TRP A 268 -10.27 -4.49 -1.41
C TRP A 268 -8.86 -4.76 -1.91
N ASP A 269 -7.89 -4.53 -1.04
CA ASP A 269 -6.48 -4.83 -1.27
C ASP A 269 -6.10 -6.27 -0.90
N ILE A 270 -7.03 -7.02 -0.32
CA ILE A 270 -6.86 -8.42 0.07
C ILE A 270 -7.90 -9.32 -0.60
N SER A 271 -7.68 -10.63 -0.58
CA SER A 271 -8.73 -11.58 -0.94
C SER A 271 -9.87 -11.52 0.06
N VAL A 272 -11.10 -11.50 -0.45
CA VAL A 272 -12.33 -11.54 0.36
C VAL A 272 -12.89 -12.95 0.52
N LYS A 273 -12.11 -13.97 0.18
CA LYS A 273 -12.47 -15.36 0.49
C LYS A 273 -12.58 -15.56 2.00
N ALA A 274 -13.70 -16.11 2.43
CA ALA A 274 -13.92 -16.42 3.86
C ALA A 274 -13.04 -17.59 4.34
N PRO A 275 -12.53 -17.57 5.59
CA PRO A 275 -12.57 -16.42 6.49
C PRO A 275 -11.67 -15.27 6.00
N ILE A 276 -12.20 -14.03 6.02
CA ILE A 276 -11.44 -12.87 5.59
C ILE A 276 -10.35 -12.60 6.63
N PRO A 277 -9.06 -12.58 6.23
CA PRO A 277 -7.98 -12.43 7.18
C PRO A 277 -7.91 -11.01 7.78
N PHE A 278 -7.40 -10.93 9.01
CA PHE A 278 -7.11 -9.65 9.63
C PHE A 278 -5.88 -9.01 8.98
N ALA A 279 -6.05 -7.82 8.46
CA ALA A 279 -4.99 -6.95 7.99
C ALA A 279 -5.43 -5.49 8.09
N THR A 280 -4.48 -4.56 8.11
CA THR A 280 -4.73 -3.13 8.25
C THR A 280 -4.22 -2.34 7.07
N GLY A 281 -4.84 -1.19 6.80
CA GLY A 281 -4.32 -0.11 5.99
C GLY A 281 -4.21 1.16 6.82
N GLY A 282 -3.43 2.14 6.38
CA GLY A 282 -3.30 3.41 7.08
C GLY A 282 -3.04 4.58 6.13
N ILE A 283 -3.69 5.72 6.40
CA ILE A 283 -3.55 6.95 5.62
C ILE A 283 -3.45 8.16 6.55
N LEU A 284 -2.35 8.89 6.45
CA LEU A 284 -2.10 10.13 7.18
C LEU A 284 -2.51 11.32 6.33
N TYR A 285 -3.48 12.11 6.79
CA TYR A 285 -3.82 13.38 6.16
C TYR A 285 -2.72 14.39 6.40
N LEU A 286 -2.19 14.98 5.32
CA LEU A 286 -1.20 16.06 5.36
C LEU A 286 -1.85 17.44 5.23
N THR A 287 -3.11 17.49 4.75
CA THR A 287 -3.96 18.69 4.64
C THR A 287 -5.28 18.44 5.31
N ASP A 288 -5.97 19.50 5.79
CA ASP A 288 -7.34 19.40 6.22
C ASP A 288 -8.19 18.87 5.08
N THR A 289 -8.96 17.85 5.35
CA THR A 289 -9.73 17.11 4.35
C THR A 289 -11.15 16.92 4.82
N PRO A 290 -12.06 17.89 4.59
CA PRO A 290 -13.47 17.65 4.81
C PRO A 290 -14.01 16.55 3.90
N PRO A 291 -15.15 15.92 4.23
CA PRO A 291 -15.67 14.75 3.50
C PRO A 291 -15.77 14.93 1.98
N GLU A 292 -16.13 16.13 1.52
CA GLU A 292 -16.28 16.47 0.10
C GLU A 292 -14.94 16.72 -0.62
N GLN A 293 -13.83 16.86 0.10
CA GLN A 293 -12.51 17.15 -0.47
C GLN A 293 -11.72 15.88 -0.82
N GLY A 294 -12.38 14.91 -1.42
CA GLY A 294 -11.70 13.68 -1.87
C GLY A 294 -11.27 12.77 -0.72
N ALA A 295 -12.02 12.78 0.39
CA ALA A 295 -11.70 12.03 1.59
C ALA A 295 -11.63 10.50 1.34
N PHE A 296 -10.90 9.81 2.21
CA PHE A 296 -10.94 8.34 2.29
C PHE A 296 -12.39 7.89 2.49
N THR A 297 -12.83 6.96 1.64
CA THR A 297 -14.20 6.46 1.66
C THR A 297 -14.20 4.99 2.00
N VAL A 298 -15.14 4.57 2.83
CA VAL A 298 -15.18 3.21 3.36
C VAL A 298 -16.62 2.76 3.60
N VAL A 299 -16.88 1.45 3.57
CA VAL A 299 -18.14 0.85 4.06
C VAL A 299 -17.96 0.43 5.51
N PRO A 300 -18.40 1.25 6.50
CA PRO A 300 -18.16 0.98 7.90
C PRO A 300 -18.84 -0.31 8.37
N GLY A 301 -18.16 -1.08 9.21
CA GLY A 301 -18.70 -2.28 9.84
C GLY A 301 -18.74 -3.51 8.94
N PHE A 302 -18.33 -3.41 7.68
CA PHE A 302 -18.35 -4.53 6.72
C PHE A 302 -17.57 -5.75 7.24
N GLN A 303 -16.49 -5.60 7.99
CA GLN A 303 -15.72 -6.70 8.58
C GLN A 303 -16.57 -7.62 9.50
N ARG A 304 -17.73 -7.14 9.97
CA ARG A 304 -18.63 -7.91 10.86
C ARG A 304 -19.70 -8.71 10.10
N TRP A 305 -20.09 -8.26 8.92
CA TRP A 305 -21.20 -8.86 8.16
C TRP A 305 -20.86 -9.19 6.71
N GLY A 306 -19.68 -8.79 6.25
CA GLY A 306 -19.26 -8.95 4.86
C GLY A 306 -19.20 -10.41 4.40
N GLU A 307 -18.73 -11.34 5.25
CA GLU A 307 -18.71 -12.76 4.89
C GLU A 307 -20.12 -13.31 4.63
N ARG A 308 -21.13 -12.86 5.40
CA ARG A 308 -22.52 -13.24 5.12
C ARG A 308 -23.00 -12.66 3.80
N TRP A 309 -22.72 -11.38 3.55
CA TRP A 309 -23.08 -10.73 2.29
C TRP A 309 -22.42 -11.44 1.09
N LEU A 310 -21.15 -11.80 1.20
CA LEU A 310 -20.44 -12.57 0.17
C LEU A 310 -21.09 -13.93 -0.09
N ALA A 311 -21.52 -14.62 0.95
CA ALA A 311 -22.20 -15.91 0.84
C ALA A 311 -23.62 -15.82 0.24
N GLU A 312 -24.27 -14.67 0.36
CA GLU A 312 -25.61 -14.39 -0.18
C GLU A 312 -25.56 -13.94 -1.66
N LEU A 313 -24.39 -13.65 -2.21
CA LEU A 313 -24.25 -13.30 -3.63
C LEU A 313 -24.66 -14.48 -4.53
N PRO A 314 -25.30 -14.21 -5.67
CA PRO A 314 -25.62 -15.27 -6.64
C PRO A 314 -24.38 -16.08 -7.03
N ALA A 315 -24.52 -17.37 -7.20
CA ALA A 315 -23.41 -18.25 -7.57
C ALA A 315 -22.71 -17.75 -8.85
N GLY A 316 -21.39 -17.65 -8.79
CA GLY A 316 -20.56 -17.15 -9.89
C GLY A 316 -20.45 -15.62 -9.99
N SER A 317 -21.08 -14.87 -9.08
CA SER A 317 -20.92 -13.42 -9.02
C SER A 317 -19.49 -13.08 -8.59
N ASN A 318 -18.92 -12.03 -9.22
CA ASN A 318 -17.68 -11.44 -8.75
C ASN A 318 -18.00 -10.35 -7.70
N PRO A 319 -17.60 -10.50 -6.43
CA PRO A 319 -17.87 -9.49 -5.40
C PRO A 319 -17.26 -8.12 -5.72
N ARG A 320 -16.15 -8.08 -6.44
CA ARG A 320 -15.44 -6.84 -6.79
C ARG A 320 -16.15 -6.00 -7.85
N THR A 321 -17.16 -6.55 -8.52
CA THR A 321 -17.97 -5.83 -9.51
C THR A 321 -19.35 -5.40 -8.98
N GLN A 322 -19.61 -5.61 -7.69
CA GLN A 322 -20.85 -5.19 -7.07
C GLN A 322 -20.83 -3.69 -6.76
N ASP A 323 -22.00 -3.07 -6.69
CA ASP A 323 -22.13 -1.69 -6.22
C ASP A 323 -21.86 -1.60 -4.70
N MET A 324 -20.63 -1.36 -4.34
CA MET A 324 -20.23 -1.24 -2.94
C MET A 324 -20.71 0.07 -2.29
N HIS A 325 -21.02 1.10 -3.08
CA HIS A 325 -21.60 2.33 -2.55
C HIS A 325 -23.01 2.11 -2.01
N ALA A 326 -23.79 1.23 -2.65
CA ALA A 326 -25.12 0.84 -2.15
C ALA A 326 -25.06 0.16 -0.78
N LEU A 327 -23.92 -0.33 -0.33
CA LEU A 327 -23.71 -0.91 1.01
C LEU A 327 -23.58 0.16 2.11
N GLY A 328 -23.68 1.43 1.78
CA GLY A 328 -23.64 2.54 2.75
C GLY A 328 -22.25 3.12 2.97
N SER A 329 -21.49 3.29 1.90
CA SER A 329 -20.17 3.92 1.96
C SER A 329 -20.23 5.35 2.53
N LYS A 330 -19.18 5.74 3.23
CA LYS A 330 -19.06 7.08 3.85
C LYS A 330 -17.66 7.66 3.60
N PRO A 331 -17.55 8.91 3.16
CA PRO A 331 -16.29 9.64 3.16
C PRO A 331 -15.93 10.03 4.60
N ILE A 332 -14.71 9.74 5.00
CA ILE A 332 -14.20 10.01 6.35
C ILE A 332 -13.24 11.19 6.28
N GLY A 333 -13.74 12.37 6.60
CA GLY A 333 -12.92 13.58 6.70
C GLY A 333 -11.99 13.53 7.91
N GLY A 334 -10.93 14.36 7.89
CA GLY A 334 -9.99 14.52 8.99
C GLY A 334 -9.21 15.82 8.88
N ARG A 335 -8.52 16.19 9.97
CA ARG A 335 -7.61 17.34 9.98
C ARG A 335 -6.21 16.90 9.53
N ALA A 336 -5.44 17.86 9.11
CA ALA A 336 -4.01 17.63 8.84
C ALA A 336 -3.32 17.11 10.12
N GLY A 337 -2.65 15.96 10.00
CA GLY A 337 -2.04 15.23 11.11
C GLY A 337 -2.87 14.05 11.64
N ASP A 338 -4.11 13.89 11.21
CA ASP A 338 -4.94 12.74 11.56
C ASP A 338 -4.54 11.52 10.72
N LEU A 339 -4.41 10.36 11.36
CA LEU A 339 -4.19 9.06 10.70
C LEU A 339 -5.46 8.23 10.80
N ILE A 340 -6.01 7.82 9.67
CA ILE A 340 -7.04 6.79 9.63
C ILE A 340 -6.36 5.44 9.51
N ILE A 341 -6.71 4.49 10.39
CA ILE A 341 -6.35 3.08 10.27
C ILE A 341 -7.64 2.32 10.00
N TRP A 342 -7.64 1.39 9.03
CA TRP A 342 -8.81 0.59 8.71
C TRP A 342 -8.48 -0.89 8.55
N HIS A 343 -9.45 -1.75 8.81
CA HIS A 343 -9.41 -3.18 8.53
C HIS A 343 -9.55 -3.40 7.02
N LEU A 344 -8.65 -4.15 6.39
CA LEU A 344 -8.64 -4.34 4.94
C LEU A 344 -9.84 -5.15 4.41
N ALA A 345 -10.63 -5.78 5.28
CA ALA A 345 -11.91 -6.35 4.89
C ALA A 345 -12.96 -5.30 4.49
N LEU A 346 -12.79 -4.03 4.90
CA LEU A 346 -13.72 -2.97 4.48
C LEU A 346 -13.51 -2.64 3.01
N PRO A 347 -14.57 -2.59 2.18
CA PRO A 347 -14.50 -1.90 0.89
C PRO A 347 -14.08 -0.45 1.14
N HIS A 348 -13.03 -0.02 0.47
CA HIS A 348 -12.47 1.31 0.66
C HIS A 348 -11.90 1.89 -0.62
N GLY A 349 -11.73 3.21 -0.64
CA GLY A 349 -11.20 3.92 -1.79
C GLY A 349 -11.04 5.41 -1.50
N ALA A 350 -10.98 6.20 -2.55
CA ALA A 350 -11.03 7.64 -2.47
C ALA A 350 -12.34 8.16 -3.10
N SER A 351 -12.72 9.37 -2.75
CA SER A 351 -13.85 10.05 -3.39
C SER A 351 -13.37 11.16 -4.34
N PRO A 352 -14.23 11.62 -5.26
CA PRO A 352 -13.98 12.84 -6.02
C PRO A 352 -13.73 14.02 -5.09
N ASN A 353 -12.74 14.85 -5.42
CA ASN A 353 -12.49 16.07 -4.68
C ASN A 353 -13.38 17.18 -5.24
N ARG A 354 -14.43 17.53 -4.50
CA ARG A 354 -15.36 18.62 -4.80
C ARG A 354 -15.11 19.86 -3.93
N GLY A 355 -14.01 19.85 -3.19
CA GLY A 355 -13.52 20.99 -2.42
C GLY A 355 -12.78 22.02 -3.28
N THR A 356 -12.04 22.89 -2.60
CA THR A 356 -11.32 24.01 -3.22
C THR A 356 -9.80 23.87 -3.16
N ALA A 357 -9.29 22.83 -2.48
CA ALA A 357 -7.87 22.57 -2.30
C ALA A 357 -7.54 21.09 -2.52
N PRO A 358 -6.31 20.75 -2.90
CA PRO A 358 -5.89 19.36 -3.01
C PRO A 358 -5.92 18.63 -1.68
N ARG A 359 -6.39 17.37 -1.70
CA ARG A 359 -6.16 16.44 -0.59
C ARG A 359 -4.77 15.83 -0.75
N MET A 360 -3.94 15.99 0.26
CA MET A 360 -2.61 15.40 0.31
C MET A 360 -2.54 14.37 1.44
N VAL A 361 -1.97 13.21 1.15
CA VAL A 361 -1.87 12.11 2.11
C VAL A 361 -0.55 11.37 1.98
N GLN A 362 -0.15 10.72 3.08
CA GLN A 362 0.90 9.72 3.08
C GLN A 362 0.31 8.37 3.50
N TYR A 363 0.58 7.31 2.72
CA TYR A 363 0.20 5.96 3.10
C TYR A 363 1.21 5.41 4.11
N ILE A 364 0.73 5.02 5.28
CA ILE A 364 1.53 4.44 6.36
C ILE A 364 0.77 3.24 6.91
N ASN A 365 1.28 2.06 6.69
CA ASN A 365 0.75 0.84 7.27
C ASN A 365 1.82 0.11 8.06
N MET A 366 1.40 -0.68 9.06
CA MET A 366 2.29 -1.54 9.82
C MET A 366 1.71 -2.95 9.91
N PHE A 367 2.59 -3.94 9.88
CA PHE A 367 2.23 -5.35 9.84
C PHE A 367 3.29 -6.20 10.56
N PRO A 368 2.92 -7.33 11.18
CA PRO A 368 3.88 -8.26 11.80
C PRO A 368 4.69 -9.03 10.74
N SER A 369 5.68 -9.79 11.15
CA SER A 369 6.48 -10.63 10.25
C SER A 369 5.65 -11.76 9.61
N ALA A 370 4.56 -12.17 10.25
CA ALA A 370 3.64 -13.17 9.75
C ALA A 370 2.19 -12.73 10.03
N TRP A 371 1.35 -12.88 9.03
CA TRP A 371 -0.10 -12.61 9.11
C TRP A 371 -0.87 -13.65 8.32
N ALA A 372 -2.17 -13.76 8.61
CA ALA A 372 -3.05 -14.62 7.83
C ALA A 372 -3.34 -14.02 6.45
N GLU A 373 -3.34 -14.85 5.41
CA GLU A 373 -3.69 -14.48 4.05
C GLU A 373 -4.39 -15.66 3.37
N GLN A 374 -5.24 -15.40 2.39
CA GLN A 374 -5.88 -16.43 1.59
C GLN A 374 -5.01 -16.79 0.38
N GLU A 375 -4.86 -18.10 0.11
CA GLU A 375 -4.17 -18.57 -1.11
C GLU A 375 -4.95 -18.25 -2.38
N GLU A 376 -6.28 -18.33 -2.29
CA GLU A 376 -7.18 -18.03 -3.40
C GLU A 376 -7.58 -16.56 -3.36
N TRP A 377 -7.45 -15.92 -4.50
CA TRP A 377 -7.86 -14.52 -4.66
C TRP A 377 -9.25 -14.44 -5.28
N ILE A 378 -10.20 -13.88 -4.55
CA ILE A 378 -11.55 -13.56 -5.01
C ILE A 378 -11.92 -12.12 -4.66
#